data_31709bc7f303d4f540ebb285c81eb83d
#
_entry.id   31709bc7f303d4f540ebb285c81eb83d
#
_cell.length_a   1.000
_cell.length_b   1.000
_cell.length_c   1.000
_cell.angle_alpha   90.00
_cell.angle_beta   90.00
_cell.angle_gamma   90.00
#
_symmetry.space_group_name_H-M   'P 1'
#
loop_
_entity.id
_entity.type
_entity.pdbx_description
1 polymer ?
#
loop_
_entity_poly.entity_id
_entity_poly.type
_entity_poly.pdbx_seq_one_letter_code
_entity_poly.pdbx_strand_id
1 'polypeptide(L)'
;KPFDPNAPFTKLTFRMLRTYIPGKSLPEDLKKLNGTNVEILGFMVPLVALENMDEFLLTSAPPLNCYCAPPVFINEIIYVKMMNSKTDFKTGAIKIRGQFSINLDIKDEYSDIIYSISAVNIE
;
A
#
# COMPACT_ATOMS: atom_id res chain seq x y z
N LYS A 1 5.85 17.65 -6.50
CA LYS A 1 4.52 18.01 -6.96
C LYS A 1 3.54 17.90 -5.80
N PRO A 2 2.82 18.96 -5.48
CA PRO A 2 1.91 18.91 -4.33
C PRO A 2 0.78 17.91 -4.57
N PHE A 3 0.35 17.27 -3.49
CA PHE A 3 -0.75 16.33 -3.54
C PHE A 3 -2.07 17.08 -3.78
N ASP A 4 -2.85 16.62 -4.76
CA ASP A 4 -4.15 17.19 -5.07
C ASP A 4 -5.21 16.10 -4.84
N PRO A 5 -6.02 16.18 -3.76
CA PRO A 5 -7.03 15.16 -3.48
C PRO A 5 -8.16 15.12 -4.50
N ASN A 6 -8.26 16.13 -5.36
CA ASN A 6 -9.27 16.17 -6.43
C ASN A 6 -8.76 15.64 -7.75
N ALA A 7 -7.48 15.29 -7.85
CA ALA A 7 -6.92 14.73 -9.08
C ALA A 7 -7.46 13.32 -9.33
N PRO A 8 -7.58 12.91 -10.60
CA PRO A 8 -8.02 11.54 -10.90
C PRO A 8 -7.07 10.50 -10.31
N PHE A 9 -7.62 9.35 -9.94
CA PHE A 9 -6.83 8.24 -9.40
C PHE A 9 -6.38 7.32 -10.51
N THR A 10 -5.10 6.97 -10.51
CA THR A 10 -4.53 6.01 -11.44
C THR A 10 -4.61 4.62 -10.82
N LYS A 11 -5.05 3.66 -11.59
CA LYS A 11 -5.16 2.28 -11.10
C LYS A 11 -3.76 1.69 -10.89
N LEU A 12 -3.50 1.22 -9.67
CA LEU A 12 -2.27 0.54 -9.30
C LEU A 12 -2.60 -0.90 -8.96
N THR A 13 -1.73 -1.83 -9.32
CA THR A 13 -1.92 -3.24 -9.02
C THR A 13 -0.68 -3.81 -8.35
N PHE A 14 -0.85 -4.90 -7.60
CA PHE A 14 0.29 -5.60 -7.01
C PHE A 14 1.19 -6.20 -8.08
N ARG A 15 0.63 -6.52 -9.24
CA ARG A 15 1.43 -6.98 -10.37
C ARG A 15 2.46 -5.92 -10.78
N MET A 16 2.05 -4.65 -10.81
CA MET A 16 2.96 -3.54 -11.10
C MET A 16 4.01 -3.39 -10.00
N LEU A 17 3.59 -3.52 -8.73
CA LEU A 17 4.49 -3.39 -7.59
C LEU A 17 5.57 -4.47 -7.57
N ARG A 18 5.25 -5.67 -8.04
CA ARG A 18 6.21 -6.77 -8.08
C ARG A 18 7.33 -6.56 -9.08
N THR A 19 7.17 -5.62 -10.02
CA THR A 19 8.21 -5.37 -11.02
C THR A 19 9.44 -4.69 -10.44
N TYR A 20 9.31 -4.07 -9.25
CA TYR A 20 10.44 -3.46 -8.57
C TYR A 20 11.05 -4.46 -7.58
N ILE A 21 12.34 -4.73 -7.77
CA ILE A 21 13.09 -5.60 -6.87
C ILE A 21 14.06 -4.71 -6.10
N PRO A 22 14.00 -4.71 -4.73
CA PRO A 22 14.90 -3.87 -3.93
C PRO A 22 16.36 -4.12 -4.31
N GLY A 23 17.11 -3.05 -4.45
CA GLY A 23 18.50 -3.11 -4.88
C GLY A 23 18.68 -3.03 -6.38
N LYS A 24 17.60 -3.08 -7.14
CA LYS A 24 17.61 -2.94 -8.59
C LYS A 24 17.02 -1.59 -8.99
N SER A 25 17.08 -1.27 -10.29
CA SER A 25 16.53 -0.02 -10.80
C SER A 25 15.01 0.02 -10.64
N LEU A 26 14.48 1.16 -10.22
CA LEU A 26 13.04 1.37 -10.11
C LEU A 26 12.43 1.46 -11.52
N PRO A 27 11.41 0.63 -11.83
CA PRO A 27 10.74 0.73 -13.13
C PRO A 27 10.11 2.10 -13.35
N GLU A 28 10.16 2.58 -14.60
CA GLU A 28 9.65 3.89 -14.95
C GLU A 28 8.15 4.05 -14.66
N ASP A 29 7.36 2.99 -14.86
CA ASP A 29 5.93 3.03 -14.60
C ASP A 29 5.63 3.31 -13.12
N LEU A 30 6.40 2.72 -12.22
CA LEU A 30 6.26 2.98 -10.79
C LEU A 30 6.81 4.35 -10.42
N LYS A 31 7.92 4.73 -11.03
CA LYS A 31 8.54 6.03 -10.79
C LYS A 31 7.58 7.18 -11.10
N LYS A 32 6.80 7.04 -12.17
CA LYS A 32 5.80 8.04 -12.54
C LYS A 32 4.67 8.15 -11.53
N LEU A 33 4.34 7.07 -10.85
CA LEU A 33 3.25 7.04 -9.89
C LEU A 33 3.64 7.56 -8.50
N ASN A 34 4.94 7.62 -8.22
CA ASN A 34 5.43 8.12 -6.93
C ASN A 34 4.94 9.55 -6.70
N GLY A 35 4.24 9.78 -5.59
CA GLY A 35 3.69 11.09 -5.25
C GLY A 35 2.33 11.39 -5.88
N THR A 36 1.76 10.48 -6.64
CA THR A 36 0.48 10.70 -7.33
C THR A 36 -0.67 9.98 -6.63
N ASN A 37 -1.89 10.31 -7.04
CA ASN A 37 -3.10 9.64 -6.55
C ASN A 37 -3.27 8.30 -7.23
N VAL A 38 -3.46 7.25 -6.44
CA VAL A 38 -3.64 5.90 -6.95
C VAL A 38 -4.85 5.23 -6.30
N GLU A 39 -5.33 4.17 -6.95
CA GLU A 39 -6.39 3.32 -6.48
C GLU A 39 -5.91 1.88 -6.60
N ILE A 40 -6.02 1.10 -5.53
CA ILE A 40 -5.53 -0.28 -5.52
C ILE A 40 -6.47 -1.19 -4.73
N LEU A 41 -6.64 -2.41 -5.21
CA LEU A 41 -7.37 -3.47 -4.51
C LEU A 41 -6.38 -4.37 -3.79
N GLY A 42 -6.72 -4.73 -2.55
CA GLY A 42 -5.88 -5.64 -1.77
C GLY A 42 -6.58 -6.09 -0.50
N PHE A 43 -5.84 -6.75 0.37
CA PHE A 43 -6.35 -7.30 1.61
C PHE A 43 -5.70 -6.63 2.81
N MET A 44 -6.50 -6.27 3.81
CA MET A 44 -5.99 -5.64 5.03
C MET A 44 -5.26 -6.64 5.90
N VAL A 45 -4.15 -6.19 6.51
CA VAL A 45 -3.49 -6.89 7.61
C VAL A 45 -3.41 -5.89 8.75
N PRO A 46 -4.11 -6.13 9.88
CA PRO A 46 -4.10 -5.18 10.99
C PRO A 46 -2.73 -5.16 11.68
N LEU A 47 -2.33 -3.98 12.19
CA LEU A 47 -1.06 -3.82 12.87
C LEU A 47 -1.20 -3.88 14.39
N VAL A 48 -2.20 -3.21 14.95
CA VAL A 48 -2.35 -3.10 16.40
C VAL A 48 -3.69 -3.64 16.87
N ALA A 49 -4.77 -3.26 16.21
CA ALA A 49 -6.11 -3.63 16.63
C ALA A 49 -6.98 -3.86 15.41
N LEU A 50 -8.19 -4.38 15.63
CA LEU A 50 -9.14 -4.64 14.54
C LEU A 50 -10.16 -3.52 14.36
N GLU A 51 -10.17 -2.56 15.28
CA GLU A 51 -11.11 -1.44 15.25
C GLU A 51 -10.40 -0.11 15.38
N ASN A 52 -10.99 0.93 14.80
CA ASN A 52 -10.47 2.30 14.87
C ASN A 52 -9.01 2.39 14.44
N MET A 53 -8.68 1.72 13.36
CA MET A 53 -7.31 1.73 12.84
C MET A 53 -7.06 3.01 12.06
N ASP A 54 -5.93 3.67 12.32
CA ASP A 54 -5.46 4.76 11.49
C ASP A 54 -4.31 4.32 10.60
N GLU A 55 -3.85 3.09 10.76
CA GLU A 55 -2.81 2.50 9.92
C GLU A 55 -2.96 0.98 9.85
N PHE A 56 -2.58 0.42 8.73
CA PHE A 56 -2.59 -1.02 8.51
C PHE A 56 -1.72 -1.36 7.31
N LEU A 57 -1.49 -2.65 7.08
CA LEU A 57 -0.81 -3.10 5.87
C LEU A 57 -1.85 -3.56 4.85
N LEU A 58 -1.54 -3.35 3.57
CA LEU A 58 -2.33 -3.88 2.46
C LEU A 58 -1.43 -4.84 1.69
N THR A 59 -1.93 -6.04 1.45
CA THR A 59 -1.14 -7.08 0.78
C THR A 59 -1.92 -7.70 -0.37
N SER A 60 -1.21 -8.45 -1.20
CA SER A 60 -1.79 -9.13 -2.36
C SER A 60 -2.57 -10.38 -2.00
N ALA A 61 -2.49 -10.83 -0.74
CA ALA A 61 -3.16 -12.04 -0.27
C ALA A 61 -3.81 -11.79 1.09
N PRO A 62 -4.93 -12.47 1.41
CA PRO A 62 -5.58 -12.27 2.71
C PRO A 62 -4.69 -12.70 3.86
N PRO A 63 -4.88 -12.09 5.06
CA PRO A 63 -4.10 -12.47 6.23
C PRO A 63 -4.37 -13.92 6.64
N LEU A 64 -3.40 -14.51 7.33
CA LEU A 64 -3.53 -15.87 7.86
C LEU A 64 -4.52 -15.88 9.04
N ASN A 65 -4.84 -17.08 9.55
CA ASN A 65 -5.82 -17.26 10.62
C ASN A 65 -5.50 -16.46 11.89
N CYS A 66 -4.25 -16.10 12.10
CA CYS A 66 -3.82 -15.29 13.24
C CYS A 66 -3.87 -13.80 12.94
N TYR A 67 -4.40 -13.39 11.80
CA TYR A 67 -4.35 -12.02 11.29
C TYR A 67 -2.91 -11.56 11.05
N CYS A 68 -2.02 -12.51 10.83
CA CYS A 68 -0.62 -12.24 10.52
C CYS A 68 -0.46 -11.96 9.03
N ALA A 69 0.61 -11.27 8.67
CA ALA A 69 0.90 -11.03 7.26
C ALA A 69 1.10 -12.35 6.53
N PRO A 70 0.52 -12.52 5.33
CA PRO A 70 0.76 -13.72 4.52
C PRO A 70 2.22 -13.76 4.07
N PRO A 71 2.73 -14.93 3.64
CA PRO A 71 4.13 -15.06 3.22
C PRO A 71 4.34 -14.44 1.83
N VAL A 72 4.33 -13.12 1.75
CA VAL A 72 4.56 -12.37 0.53
C VAL A 72 5.86 -11.61 0.63
N PHE A 73 6.44 -11.24 -0.52
CA PHE A 73 7.65 -10.44 -0.54
C PHE A 73 7.37 -8.99 -0.19
N ILE A 74 8.40 -8.25 0.22
CA ILE A 74 8.25 -6.85 0.61
C ILE A 74 7.66 -5.98 -0.50
N ASN A 75 7.88 -6.34 -1.77
CA ASN A 75 7.30 -5.62 -2.90
C ASN A 75 5.82 -5.95 -3.14
N GLU A 76 5.20 -6.72 -2.26
CA GLU A 76 3.76 -7.00 -2.28
C GLU A 76 3.07 -6.48 -1.01
N ILE A 77 3.70 -5.57 -0.30
CA ILE A 77 3.19 -4.98 0.94
C ILE A 77 3.14 -3.46 0.79
N ILE A 78 2.02 -2.87 1.18
CA ILE A 78 1.86 -1.42 1.23
C ILE A 78 1.51 -1.02 2.66
N TYR A 79 2.22 -0.04 3.20
CA TYR A 79 1.84 0.58 4.46
C TYR A 79 0.79 1.65 4.17
N VAL A 80 -0.37 1.55 4.81
CA VAL A 80 -1.47 2.49 4.58
C VAL A 80 -1.69 3.31 5.84
N LYS A 81 -1.68 4.62 5.69
CA LYS A 81 -2.00 5.57 6.75
C LYS A 81 -3.29 6.29 6.38
N MET A 82 -4.29 6.23 7.28
CA MET A 82 -5.54 6.95 7.08
C MET A 82 -5.33 8.43 7.37
N MET A 83 -5.78 9.30 6.47
CA MET A 83 -5.49 10.74 6.60
C MET A 83 -6.45 11.46 7.55
N ASN A 84 -7.75 11.28 7.37
CA ASN A 84 -8.74 12.08 8.10
C ASN A 84 -9.79 11.23 8.81
N SER A 85 -9.62 9.93 8.81
CA SER A 85 -10.59 9.03 9.40
C SER A 85 -9.89 7.78 9.88
N LYS A 86 -10.66 6.90 10.51
CA LYS A 86 -10.18 5.60 10.94
C LYS A 86 -11.07 4.54 10.32
N THR A 87 -10.60 3.32 10.28
CA THR A 87 -11.36 2.20 9.71
C THR A 87 -11.29 1.00 10.62
N ASP A 88 -12.26 0.13 10.47
CA ASP A 88 -12.24 -1.18 11.13
C ASP A 88 -11.69 -2.21 10.16
N PHE A 89 -11.23 -3.33 10.69
CA PHE A 89 -10.75 -4.43 9.87
C PHE A 89 -11.88 -4.94 8.97
N LYS A 90 -11.58 -5.12 7.69
CA LYS A 90 -12.52 -5.65 6.71
C LYS A 90 -11.95 -6.91 6.10
N THR A 91 -12.76 -7.96 6.03
CA THR A 91 -12.41 -9.19 5.34
C THR A 91 -12.64 -9.01 3.84
N GLY A 92 -11.92 -9.79 3.04
CA GLY A 92 -12.05 -9.71 1.59
C GLY A 92 -11.28 -8.55 0.99
N ALA A 93 -11.32 -8.44 -0.31
CA ALA A 93 -10.61 -7.39 -1.03
C ALA A 93 -11.28 -6.04 -0.81
N ILE A 94 -10.47 -5.03 -0.54
CA ILE A 94 -10.94 -3.66 -0.39
C ILE A 94 -10.21 -2.77 -1.40
N LYS A 95 -10.82 -1.64 -1.72
CA LYS A 95 -10.25 -0.66 -2.64
C LYS A 95 -9.80 0.55 -1.83
N ILE A 96 -8.55 0.94 -2.02
CA ILE A 96 -7.94 2.08 -1.32
C ILE A 96 -7.58 3.15 -2.34
N ARG A 97 -7.91 4.38 -2.02
CA ARG A 97 -7.54 5.56 -2.82
C ARG A 97 -6.72 6.51 -1.96
N GLY A 98 -5.64 7.01 -2.52
CA GLY A 98 -4.81 7.96 -1.81
C GLY A 98 -3.53 8.27 -2.55
N GLN A 99 -2.65 9.01 -1.88
CA GLN A 99 -1.36 9.39 -2.44
C GLN A 99 -0.36 8.26 -2.23
N PHE A 100 0.26 7.82 -3.32
CA PHE A 100 1.25 6.76 -3.34
C PHE A 100 2.65 7.32 -3.12
N SER A 101 3.45 6.62 -2.34
CA SER A 101 4.85 6.98 -2.11
C SER A 101 5.73 5.75 -2.18
N ILE A 102 6.94 5.92 -2.72
CA ILE A 102 7.93 4.85 -2.79
C ILE A 102 9.14 5.27 -1.96
N ASN A 103 9.60 4.38 -1.08
CA ASN A 103 10.80 4.60 -0.32
C ASN A 103 12.01 4.22 -1.17
N LEU A 104 12.73 5.22 -1.65
CA LEU A 104 13.85 5.03 -2.57
C LEU A 104 15.14 4.60 -1.86
N ASP A 105 15.13 4.56 -0.52
CA ASP A 105 16.32 4.18 0.26
C ASP A 105 16.40 2.67 0.52
N ILE A 106 15.44 1.90 0.02
CA ILE A 106 15.44 0.45 0.18
C ILE A 106 16.55 -0.16 -0.66
N LYS A 107 17.39 -0.99 -0.03
CA LYS A 107 18.55 -1.58 -0.70
C LYS A 107 18.44 -3.09 -0.90
N ASP A 108 17.58 -3.76 -0.14
CA ASP A 108 17.39 -5.20 -0.25
C ASP A 108 16.00 -5.60 0.23
N GLU A 109 15.65 -6.87 0.06
CA GLU A 109 14.30 -7.37 0.38
C GLU A 109 14.03 -7.48 1.89
N TYR A 110 15.05 -7.28 2.72
CA TYR A 110 14.91 -7.36 4.18
C TYR A 110 14.79 -5.98 4.82
N SER A 111 14.80 -4.93 4.01
CA SER A 111 14.64 -3.57 4.50
C SER A 111 13.18 -3.28 4.87
N ASP A 112 12.93 -2.09 5.38
CA ASP A 112 11.59 -1.65 5.75
C ASP A 112 10.66 -1.49 4.55
N ILE A 113 9.41 -1.09 4.82
CA ILE A 113 8.37 -0.95 3.81
C ILE A 113 8.85 -0.11 2.62
N ILE A 114 8.63 -0.63 1.42
CA ILE A 114 8.96 0.07 0.17
C ILE A 114 7.85 1.04 -0.21
N TYR A 115 6.60 0.62 -0.10
CA TYR A 115 5.45 1.35 -0.61
C TYR A 115 4.56 1.83 0.50
N SER A 116 4.02 3.04 0.34
CA SER A 116 3.07 3.62 1.30
C SER A 116 1.95 4.32 0.55
N ILE A 117 0.78 4.38 1.17
CA ILE A 117 -0.34 5.17 0.67
C ILE A 117 -0.91 5.98 1.83
N SER A 118 -1.06 7.29 1.60
CA SER A 118 -1.82 8.16 2.49
C SER A 118 -3.26 8.11 2.01
N ALA A 119 -4.08 7.29 2.66
CA ALA A 119 -5.42 6.95 2.17
C ALA A 119 -6.43 8.04 2.50
N VAL A 120 -7.23 8.42 1.50
CA VAL A 120 -8.32 9.36 1.66
C VAL A 120 -9.68 8.69 1.54
N ASN A 121 -9.73 7.46 1.02
CA ASN A 121 -10.98 6.72 0.84
C ASN A 121 -10.71 5.22 0.86
N ILE A 122 -11.63 4.46 1.47
CA ILE A 122 -11.62 2.99 1.48
C ILE A 122 -13.02 2.49 1.12
N GLU A 123 -13.08 1.51 0.23
CA GLU A 123 -14.36 0.87 -0.12
C GLU A 123 -14.32 -0.63 0.07
#